data_80711c7afb505a3ee2bb123f92caca0c
#
_entry.id   80711c7afb505a3ee2bb123f92caca0c
#
_cell.length_a   1.000
_cell.length_b   1.000
_cell.length_c   1.000
_cell.angle_alpha   90.00
_cell.angle_beta   90.00
_cell.angle_gamma   90.00
#
_symmetry.space_group_name_H-M   'P 1'
#
loop_
_entity.id
_entity.type
_entity.pdbx_description
1 polymer ?
#
loop_
_entity_poly.entity_id
_entity_poly.type
_entity_poly.pdbx_seq_one_letter_code
_entity_poly.pdbx_strand_id
1 'polypeptide(L)'
;MLNENMSVTTTIPAPAEAVFAVLADPASHPAIDGTGWVVKSLDDVTLTGTGQTFRMAMYHENHPAGSYEMANRVKEFAPPRAIAWEPGQDRGDGEVGYGGWIWRYDLADRGSATDVTLSYDWSEVPAFLREHITFPPFGTEHLENSLTHLAEVVAARG
;
A
#
# COMPACT_ATOMS: atom_id res chain seq x y z
N MET A 1 -21.94 -1.49 15.28
CA MET A 1 -20.48 -1.69 15.32
C MET A 1 -19.84 -1.01 14.12
N LEU A 2 -18.90 -0.13 14.37
CA LEU A 2 -18.22 0.57 13.30
C LEU A 2 -17.15 -0.33 12.68
N ASN A 3 -17.14 -0.41 11.36
CA ASN A 3 -16.08 -1.10 10.64
C ASN A 3 -14.82 -0.25 10.66
N GLU A 4 -13.70 -0.88 11.02
CA GLU A 4 -12.40 -0.21 11.05
C GLU A 4 -11.51 -0.66 9.89
N ASN A 5 -12.15 -0.96 8.77
CA ASN A 5 -11.49 -1.31 7.52
C ASN A 5 -12.40 -0.93 6.36
N MET A 6 -11.78 -0.78 5.19
CA MET A 6 -12.51 -0.61 3.93
C MET A 6 -11.82 -1.43 2.86
N SER A 7 -12.56 -1.87 1.86
CA SER A 7 -12.00 -2.63 0.75
C SER A 7 -12.75 -2.35 -0.54
N VAL A 8 -12.02 -2.47 -1.65
CA VAL A 8 -12.55 -2.35 -3.01
C VAL A 8 -11.95 -3.49 -3.84
N THR A 9 -12.76 -4.08 -4.70
CA THR A 9 -12.32 -5.18 -5.57
C THR A 9 -12.49 -4.79 -7.02
N THR A 10 -11.51 -5.14 -7.85
CA THR A 10 -11.60 -4.99 -9.30
C THR A 10 -11.00 -6.22 -9.98
N THR A 11 -11.37 -6.43 -11.26
CA THR A 11 -10.79 -7.50 -12.05
C THR A 11 -9.77 -6.90 -13.01
N ILE A 12 -8.55 -7.45 -12.99
CA ILE A 12 -7.46 -7.02 -13.87
C ILE A 12 -7.24 -8.13 -14.90
N PRO A 13 -7.22 -7.82 -16.21
CA PRO A 13 -7.05 -8.84 -17.26
C PRO A 13 -5.58 -9.25 -17.42
N ALA A 14 -5.02 -9.85 -16.38
CA ALA A 14 -3.66 -10.36 -16.34
C ALA A 14 -3.58 -11.49 -15.31
N PRO A 15 -2.62 -12.43 -15.46
CA PRO A 15 -2.47 -13.50 -14.47
C PRO A 15 -1.98 -12.97 -13.12
N ALA A 16 -2.31 -13.70 -12.06
CA ALA A 16 -1.99 -13.29 -10.69
C ALA A 16 -0.49 -13.04 -10.49
N GLU A 17 0.36 -13.83 -11.10
CA GLU A 17 1.82 -13.68 -11.01
C GLU A 17 2.27 -12.32 -11.55
N ALA A 18 1.67 -11.86 -12.64
CA ALA A 18 2.02 -10.57 -13.25
C ALA A 18 1.58 -9.41 -12.36
N VAL A 19 0.39 -9.51 -11.77
CA VAL A 19 -0.11 -8.50 -10.84
C VAL A 19 0.75 -8.47 -9.58
N PHE A 20 1.05 -9.63 -9.03
CA PHE A 20 1.85 -9.73 -7.81
C PHE A 20 3.27 -9.17 -8.00
N ALA A 21 3.87 -9.41 -9.16
CA ALA A 21 5.22 -8.90 -9.47
C ALA A 21 5.28 -7.37 -9.41
N VAL A 22 4.22 -6.69 -9.83
CA VAL A 22 4.13 -5.23 -9.73
C VAL A 22 4.06 -4.81 -8.28
N LEU A 23 3.23 -5.47 -7.48
CA LEU A 23 3.06 -5.14 -6.06
C LEU A 23 4.31 -5.41 -5.24
N ALA A 24 5.08 -6.44 -5.60
CA ALA A 24 6.32 -6.79 -4.92
C ALA A 24 7.50 -5.88 -5.31
N ASP A 25 7.29 -4.97 -6.25
CA ASP A 25 8.30 -4.03 -6.72
C ASP A 25 7.97 -2.63 -6.20
N PRO A 26 8.62 -2.16 -5.10
CA PRO A 26 8.33 -0.83 -4.55
C PRO A 26 8.51 0.31 -5.53
N ALA A 27 9.36 0.16 -6.55
CA ALA A 27 9.53 1.17 -7.58
C ALA A 27 8.24 1.45 -8.36
N SER A 28 7.30 0.51 -8.36
CA SER A 28 5.99 0.65 -8.99
C SER A 28 4.98 1.40 -8.13
N HIS A 29 5.20 1.49 -6.82
CA HIS A 29 4.20 2.02 -5.89
C HIS A 29 3.83 3.49 -6.16
N PRO A 30 4.76 4.38 -6.53
CA PRO A 30 4.37 5.76 -6.88
C PRO A 30 3.37 5.84 -8.03
N ALA A 31 3.50 4.95 -9.03
CA ALA A 31 2.59 4.90 -10.16
C ALA A 31 1.22 4.31 -9.79
N ILE A 32 1.15 3.51 -8.74
CA ILE A 32 -0.07 2.86 -8.27
C ILE A 32 -0.87 3.77 -7.34
N ASP A 33 -0.17 4.58 -6.52
CA ASP A 33 -0.80 5.38 -5.47
C ASP A 33 -1.93 6.26 -6.01
N GLY A 34 -3.09 6.19 -5.36
CA GLY A 34 -4.28 6.93 -5.75
C GLY A 34 -4.36 8.34 -5.17
N THR A 35 -3.46 8.72 -4.26
CA THR A 35 -3.48 10.04 -3.61
C THR A 35 -2.45 11.00 -4.19
N GLY A 36 -1.39 10.50 -4.79
CA GLY A 36 -0.24 11.31 -5.19
C GLY A 36 0.73 11.59 -4.06
N TRP A 37 0.54 11.01 -2.89
CA TRP A 37 1.40 11.22 -1.73
C TRP A 37 2.72 10.44 -1.82
N VAL A 38 2.72 9.29 -2.51
CA VAL A 38 3.91 8.47 -2.69
C VAL A 38 4.70 9.02 -3.89
N VAL A 39 5.93 9.47 -3.65
CA VAL A 39 6.73 10.17 -4.66
C VAL A 39 7.68 9.20 -5.36
N LYS A 40 8.49 8.44 -4.60
CA LYS A 40 9.41 7.47 -5.18
C LYS A 40 9.89 6.45 -4.14
N SER A 41 10.34 5.30 -4.63
CA SER A 41 11.02 4.32 -3.79
C SER A 41 12.43 4.79 -3.45
N LEU A 42 12.85 4.61 -2.20
CA LEU A 42 14.19 4.97 -1.74
C LEU A 42 15.14 3.78 -1.75
N ASP A 43 14.60 2.57 -1.80
CA ASP A 43 15.39 1.33 -1.82
C ASP A 43 15.18 0.64 -3.15
N ASP A 44 16.28 0.27 -3.81
CA ASP A 44 16.23 -0.47 -5.08
C ASP A 44 16.18 -1.96 -4.78
N VAL A 45 15.03 -2.41 -4.26
CA VAL A 45 14.83 -3.80 -3.85
C VAL A 45 13.51 -4.33 -4.36
N THR A 46 13.45 -5.63 -4.59
CA THR A 46 12.20 -6.36 -4.82
C THR A 46 11.83 -7.05 -3.51
N LEU A 47 10.55 -7.01 -3.14
CA LEU A 47 10.11 -7.68 -1.92
C LEU A 47 10.13 -9.18 -2.09
N THR A 48 10.66 -9.89 -1.09
CA THR A 48 10.85 -11.33 -1.14
C THR A 48 10.29 -12.07 0.07
N GLY A 49 9.87 -11.38 1.10
CA GLY A 49 9.35 -12.04 2.28
C GLY A 49 8.83 -11.13 3.35
N THR A 50 8.16 -11.76 4.31
CA THR A 50 7.62 -11.10 5.49
C THR A 50 8.74 -10.54 6.37
N GLY A 51 8.50 -9.38 6.95
CA GLY A 51 9.48 -8.71 7.83
C GLY A 51 10.42 -7.78 7.10
N GLN A 52 10.45 -7.84 5.77
CA GLN A 52 11.29 -6.94 4.97
C GLN A 52 10.73 -5.52 5.04
N THR A 53 11.64 -4.54 5.11
CA THR A 53 11.25 -3.13 5.15
C THR A 53 11.64 -2.45 3.85
N PHE A 54 10.74 -1.62 3.31
CA PHE A 54 11.03 -0.78 2.15
C PHE A 54 10.63 0.66 2.45
N ARG A 55 11.46 1.61 1.99
CA ARG A 55 11.24 3.02 2.27
C ARG A 55 10.71 3.74 1.05
N MET A 56 9.82 4.73 1.32
CA MET A 56 9.20 5.56 0.30
C MET A 56 9.38 7.03 0.65
N ALA A 57 9.75 7.84 -0.34
CA ALA A 57 9.67 9.29 -0.23
C ALA A 57 8.21 9.69 -0.44
N MET A 58 7.71 10.53 0.46
CA MET A 58 6.31 10.95 0.49
C MET A 58 6.22 12.48 0.45
N TYR A 59 5.08 12.99 0.03
CA TYR A 59 4.75 14.41 0.13
C TYR A 59 3.29 14.56 0.52
N HIS A 60 3.02 15.43 1.48
CA HIS A 60 1.65 15.80 1.84
C HIS A 60 1.67 17.27 2.27
N GLU A 61 0.76 18.06 1.73
CA GLU A 61 0.72 19.51 1.99
C GLU A 61 0.46 19.84 3.46
N ASN A 62 -0.22 18.95 4.20
CA ASN A 62 -0.50 19.13 5.61
C ASN A 62 0.62 18.64 6.53
N HIS A 63 1.66 18.03 6.00
CA HIS A 63 2.82 17.64 6.79
C HIS A 63 3.69 18.87 7.06
N PRO A 64 4.21 19.03 8.30
CA PRO A 64 5.00 20.24 8.65
C PRO A 64 6.16 20.53 7.70
N ALA A 65 6.84 19.50 7.21
CA ALA A 65 7.94 19.62 6.28
C ALA A 65 7.53 19.49 4.82
N GLY A 66 6.27 19.14 4.53
CA GLY A 66 5.81 18.77 3.20
C GLY A 66 6.31 17.42 2.77
N SER A 67 7.63 17.27 2.62
CA SER A 67 8.30 16.00 2.26
C SER A 67 8.63 15.21 3.52
N TYR A 68 8.45 13.88 3.46
CA TYR A 68 8.79 12.99 4.56
C TYR A 68 9.07 11.59 4.02
N GLU A 69 9.54 10.69 4.87
CA GLU A 69 9.85 9.32 4.48
C GLU A 69 9.03 8.35 5.31
N MET A 70 8.54 7.29 4.65
CA MET A 70 7.87 6.18 5.30
C MET A 70 8.71 4.93 5.15
N ALA A 71 8.78 4.15 6.22
CA ALA A 71 9.38 2.82 6.21
C ALA A 71 8.25 1.81 6.37
N ASN A 72 8.03 0.99 5.36
CA ASN A 72 6.91 0.05 5.32
C ASN A 72 7.43 -1.35 5.62
N ARG A 73 6.82 -2.02 6.61
CA ARG A 73 7.21 -3.38 6.98
C ARG A 73 6.23 -4.38 6.39
N VAL A 74 6.74 -5.34 5.63
CA VAL A 74 5.91 -6.37 5.03
C VAL A 74 5.37 -7.29 6.12
N LYS A 75 4.05 -7.36 6.24
CA LYS A 75 3.35 -8.16 7.24
C LYS A 75 2.90 -9.51 6.70
N GLU A 76 2.61 -9.59 5.41
CA GLU A 76 2.28 -10.85 4.76
C GLU A 76 2.89 -10.86 3.36
N PHE A 77 3.41 -12.00 2.97
CA PHE A 77 3.99 -12.21 1.64
C PHE A 77 3.70 -13.64 1.21
N ALA A 78 2.65 -13.79 0.41
CA ALA A 78 2.17 -15.10 -0.05
C ALA A 78 1.94 -15.07 -1.57
N PRO A 79 3.03 -15.14 -2.37
CA PRO A 79 2.90 -15.06 -3.83
C PRO A 79 2.12 -16.24 -4.41
N PRO A 80 1.28 -16.04 -5.39
CA PRO A 80 0.81 -14.75 -5.94
C PRO A 80 -0.55 -14.33 -5.35
N ARG A 81 -0.85 -14.68 -4.10
CA ARG A 81 -2.20 -14.55 -3.52
C ARG A 81 -2.38 -13.35 -2.62
N ALA A 82 -1.36 -12.93 -1.87
CA ALA A 82 -1.54 -11.85 -0.91
C ALA A 82 -0.22 -11.16 -0.58
N ILE A 83 -0.29 -9.84 -0.38
CA ILE A 83 0.80 -9.04 0.14
C ILE A 83 0.21 -7.94 1.01
N ALA A 84 0.83 -7.69 2.17
CA ALA A 84 0.38 -6.65 3.08
C ALA A 84 1.58 -5.99 3.73
N TRP A 85 1.46 -4.69 4.01
CA TRP A 85 2.51 -3.97 4.73
C TRP A 85 1.93 -2.96 5.70
N GLU A 86 2.71 -2.68 6.74
CA GLU A 86 2.39 -1.71 7.78
C GLU A 86 3.27 -0.49 7.59
N PRO A 87 2.71 0.67 7.21
CA PRO A 87 3.49 1.90 7.08
C PRO A 87 3.98 2.41 8.44
N GLY A 88 5.24 2.82 8.47
CA GLY A 88 5.83 3.48 9.61
C GLY A 88 6.54 4.75 9.17
N GLN A 89 6.69 5.70 10.07
CA GLN A 89 7.39 6.94 9.80
C GLN A 89 8.79 6.89 10.38
N ASP A 90 9.79 7.16 9.54
CA ASP A 90 11.18 7.28 9.99
C ASP A 90 11.32 8.58 10.78
N ARG A 91 11.77 8.48 12.03
CA ARG A 91 11.90 9.64 12.92
C ARG A 91 13.26 10.32 12.85
N GLY A 92 14.17 9.81 12.00
CA GLY A 92 15.48 10.39 11.82
C GLY A 92 16.53 9.95 12.86
N ASP A 93 16.15 9.13 13.82
CA ASP A 93 17.02 8.63 14.89
C ASP A 93 17.31 7.13 14.76
N GLY A 94 16.93 6.55 13.61
CA GLY A 94 17.08 5.12 13.37
C GLY A 94 15.88 4.31 13.83
N GLU A 95 14.89 4.95 14.44
CA GLU A 95 13.67 4.29 14.86
C GLU A 95 12.52 4.59 13.92
N VAL A 96 11.62 3.61 13.76
CA VAL A 96 10.43 3.73 12.94
C VAL A 96 9.22 3.64 13.86
N GLY A 97 8.35 4.66 13.77
CA GLY A 97 7.09 4.67 14.50
C GLY A 97 5.96 4.16 13.61
N TYR A 98 5.37 3.03 13.97
CA TYR A 98 4.25 2.45 13.24
C TYR A 98 2.93 2.98 13.80
N GLY A 99 2.01 3.35 12.89
CA GLY A 99 0.74 3.93 13.28
C GLY A 99 -0.38 2.91 13.51
N GLY A 100 -0.18 1.66 13.12
CA GLY A 100 -1.16 0.60 13.32
C GLY A 100 -2.10 0.36 12.14
N TRP A 101 -1.99 1.13 11.07
CA TRP A 101 -2.78 0.86 9.87
C TRP A 101 -2.03 -0.06 8.92
N ILE A 102 -2.80 -0.87 8.16
CA ILE A 102 -2.23 -1.90 7.27
C ILE A 102 -2.89 -1.80 5.90
N TRP A 103 -2.06 -1.80 4.86
CA TRP A 103 -2.47 -1.97 3.47
C TRP A 103 -2.35 -3.43 3.07
N ARG A 104 -3.37 -3.96 2.39
CA ARG A 104 -3.37 -5.36 1.97
C ARG A 104 -3.96 -5.50 0.57
N TYR A 105 -3.28 -6.28 -0.26
CA TYR A 105 -3.80 -6.72 -1.56
C TYR A 105 -4.02 -8.23 -1.50
N ASP A 106 -5.23 -8.66 -1.83
CA ASP A 106 -5.59 -10.07 -1.99
C ASP A 106 -5.91 -10.34 -3.45
N LEU A 107 -5.32 -11.39 -4.02
CA LEU A 107 -5.43 -11.74 -5.43
C LEU A 107 -6.11 -13.10 -5.58
N ALA A 108 -7.25 -13.14 -6.28
CA ALA A 108 -7.95 -14.37 -6.61
C ALA A 108 -7.72 -14.67 -8.09
N ASP A 109 -7.00 -15.75 -8.36
CA ASP A 109 -6.63 -16.18 -9.71
C ASP A 109 -7.87 -16.67 -10.47
N ARG A 110 -8.10 -16.06 -11.66
CA ARG A 110 -9.18 -16.44 -12.58
C ARG A 110 -8.62 -16.97 -13.90
N GLY A 111 -7.35 -17.42 -13.92
CA GLY A 111 -6.68 -17.88 -15.12
C GLY A 111 -6.02 -16.73 -15.88
N SER A 112 -6.72 -16.17 -16.88
CA SER A 112 -6.20 -15.03 -17.66
C SER A 112 -6.49 -13.67 -17.01
N ALA A 113 -7.25 -13.66 -15.91
CA ALA A 113 -7.59 -12.45 -15.17
C ALA A 113 -7.42 -12.70 -13.68
N THR A 114 -7.39 -11.63 -12.90
CA THR A 114 -7.22 -11.70 -11.45
C THR A 114 -8.20 -10.74 -10.79
N ASP A 115 -8.95 -11.22 -9.81
CA ASP A 115 -9.74 -10.35 -8.95
C ASP A 115 -8.80 -9.84 -7.85
N VAL A 116 -8.64 -8.52 -7.77
CA VAL A 116 -7.75 -7.87 -6.82
C VAL A 116 -8.58 -7.09 -5.82
N THR A 117 -8.41 -7.39 -4.54
CA THR A 117 -9.05 -6.66 -3.45
C THR A 117 -7.99 -5.87 -2.70
N LEU A 118 -8.15 -4.55 -2.65
CA LEU A 118 -7.30 -3.67 -1.86
C LEU A 118 -8.06 -3.32 -0.59
N SER A 119 -7.42 -3.55 0.56
CA SER A 119 -8.00 -3.26 1.87
C SER A 119 -7.12 -2.30 2.64
N TYR A 120 -7.73 -1.42 3.42
CA TYR A 120 -7.07 -0.53 4.37
C TYR A 120 -7.70 -0.78 5.73
N ASP A 121 -6.89 -1.18 6.70
CA ASP A 121 -7.34 -1.56 8.04
C ASP A 121 -6.70 -0.62 9.06
N TRP A 122 -7.53 0.05 9.87
CA TRP A 122 -7.07 0.96 10.92
C TRP A 122 -7.52 0.53 12.31
N SER A 123 -7.91 -0.75 12.48
CA SER A 123 -8.41 -1.26 13.76
C SER A 123 -7.38 -1.19 14.89
N GLU A 124 -6.10 -1.26 14.56
CA GLU A 124 -5.01 -1.23 15.55
C GLU A 124 -4.45 0.18 15.79
N VAL A 125 -5.02 1.21 15.18
CA VAL A 125 -4.56 2.59 15.37
C VAL A 125 -4.92 3.06 16.78
N PRO A 126 -3.93 3.51 17.58
CA PRO A 126 -4.20 3.93 18.97
C PRO A 126 -4.99 5.24 19.04
N ALA A 127 -5.67 5.43 20.17
CA ALA A 127 -6.54 6.57 20.39
C ALA A 127 -5.82 7.92 20.22
N PHE A 128 -4.56 8.01 20.65
CA PHE A 128 -3.83 9.29 20.57
C PHE A 128 -3.62 9.75 19.12
N LEU A 129 -3.48 8.83 18.18
CA LEU A 129 -3.38 9.18 16.76
C LEU A 129 -4.73 9.57 16.18
N ARG A 130 -5.82 8.98 16.67
CA ARG A 130 -7.17 9.30 16.21
C ARG A 130 -7.62 10.69 16.65
N GLU A 131 -6.98 11.25 17.65
CA GLU A 131 -7.23 12.63 18.10
C GLU A 131 -6.67 13.65 17.10
N HIS A 132 -5.65 13.28 16.34
CA HIS A 132 -4.96 14.18 15.41
C HIS A 132 -5.24 13.87 13.95
N ILE A 133 -5.60 12.62 13.65
CA ILE A 133 -5.84 12.14 12.29
C ILE A 133 -7.22 11.48 12.25
N THR A 134 -8.05 11.92 11.32
CA THR A 134 -9.35 11.30 11.09
C THR A 134 -9.15 9.98 10.33
N PHE A 135 -9.73 8.90 10.82
CA PHE A 135 -9.67 7.60 10.15
C PHE A 135 -11.06 7.17 9.68
N PRO A 136 -11.17 6.72 8.41
CA PRO A 136 -10.06 6.72 7.42
C PRO A 136 -9.76 8.15 6.96
N PRO A 137 -8.49 8.44 6.57
CA PRO A 137 -8.11 9.78 6.12
C PRO A 137 -8.52 10.09 4.68
N PHE A 138 -9.21 9.18 4.03
CA PHE A 138 -9.65 9.29 2.64
C PHE A 138 -10.90 8.44 2.44
N GLY A 139 -11.55 8.61 1.28
CA GLY A 139 -12.69 7.78 0.91
C GLY A 139 -12.29 6.58 0.05
N THR A 140 -13.28 5.77 -0.34
CA THR A 140 -13.04 4.57 -1.15
C THR A 140 -12.50 4.90 -2.53
N GLU A 141 -12.70 6.11 -3.04
CA GLU A 141 -12.17 6.52 -4.34
C GLU A 141 -10.65 6.45 -4.39
N HIS A 142 -9.95 6.63 -3.27
CA HIS A 142 -8.50 6.43 -3.22
C HIS A 142 -8.15 4.98 -3.56
N LEU A 143 -8.87 4.03 -2.95
CA LEU A 143 -8.64 2.61 -3.21
C LEU A 143 -8.98 2.27 -4.67
N GLU A 144 -10.08 2.83 -5.19
CA GLU A 144 -10.48 2.62 -6.58
C GLU A 144 -9.42 3.16 -7.55
N ASN A 145 -8.87 4.35 -7.27
CA ASN A 145 -7.80 4.95 -8.06
C ASN A 145 -6.54 4.08 -8.04
N SER A 146 -6.17 3.56 -6.88
CA SER A 146 -4.99 2.68 -6.76
C SER A 146 -5.16 1.42 -7.60
N LEU A 147 -6.35 0.82 -7.59
CA LEU A 147 -6.63 -0.37 -8.40
C LEU A 147 -6.62 -0.06 -9.89
N THR A 148 -7.15 1.08 -10.30
CA THR A 148 -7.10 1.54 -11.69
C THR A 148 -5.65 1.73 -12.15
N HIS A 149 -4.84 2.39 -11.33
CA HIS A 149 -3.43 2.60 -11.63
C HIS A 149 -2.65 1.28 -11.67
N LEU A 150 -2.97 0.36 -10.76
CA LEU A 150 -2.35 -0.98 -10.76
C LEU A 150 -2.63 -1.68 -12.09
N ALA A 151 -3.87 -1.66 -12.56
CA ALA A 151 -4.23 -2.27 -13.84
C ALA A 151 -3.43 -1.65 -14.99
N GLU A 152 -3.26 -0.33 -14.98
CA GLU A 152 -2.48 0.38 -16.01
C GLU A 152 -1.00 -0.01 -16.00
N VAL A 153 -0.40 -0.11 -14.81
CA VAL A 153 1.01 -0.51 -14.66
C VAL A 153 1.21 -1.95 -15.14
N VAL A 154 0.30 -2.85 -14.76
CA VAL A 154 0.37 -4.26 -15.18
C VAL A 154 0.26 -4.36 -16.70
N ALA A 155 -0.69 -3.61 -17.31
CA ALA A 155 -0.86 -3.59 -18.76
C ALA A 155 0.38 -3.07 -19.48
N ALA A 156 1.04 -2.05 -18.92
CA ALA A 156 2.24 -1.46 -19.51
C ALA A 156 3.44 -2.40 -19.48
N ARG A 157 3.50 -3.33 -18.51
CA ARG A 157 4.57 -4.34 -18.42
C ARG A 157 4.30 -5.55 -19.30
N GLY A 158 3.05 -5.81 -19.60
CA GLY A 158 2.60 -6.96 -20.39
C GLY A 158 2.72 -6.78 -21.88
#